data_1f2534c26874c821cab317272085599b
#
_entry.id   1f2534c26874c821cab317272085599b
#
_cell.length_a   1.000
_cell.length_b   1.000
_cell.length_c   1.000
_cell.angle_alpha   90.00
_cell.angle_beta   90.00
_cell.angle_gamma   90.00
#
_symmetry.space_group_name_H-M   'P 1'
#
loop_
_entity.id
_entity.type
_entity.pdbx_description
1 polymer ?
#
loop_
_entity_poly.entity_id
_entity_poly.type
_entity_poly.pdbx_seq_one_letter_code
_entity_poly.pdbx_strand_id
1 'polypeptide(L)'
;MTTTVKNPRVLIVTPEVTYLPDRMGNLSNYLTAKAGGLADVSAALISALFQQGADVHVALPDYRSIFSDRLAPFLRKEQRIIRKIMPGDRVHLAEDRAFYYLNRVYSNYGGENTKLSLAFQREVINNVIPRVEPDLIHCNDWMTGLIPAMSRRMGIPCLFTIHNIHTVKSTLAHIEDRGIDAAYFWQHLFYEKSPIDYNASREGNRIDFLASGVFAAHFVNTVSPTFLREIIEGRHDFVPEV
;
A
#
# COMPACT_ATOMS: atom_id res chain seq x y z
N MET A 1 22.55 15.58 13.42
CA MET A 1 23.00 14.26 13.89
C MET A 1 21.92 13.27 13.54
N THR A 2 22.15 12.40 12.57
CA THR A 2 21.24 11.32 12.21
C THR A 2 21.35 10.25 13.28
N THR A 3 20.37 10.14 14.16
CA THR A 3 20.27 9.02 15.09
C THR A 3 19.96 7.76 14.28
N THR A 4 20.91 6.86 14.17
CA THR A 4 20.69 5.56 13.55
C THR A 4 19.81 4.73 14.48
N VAL A 5 18.58 4.44 14.07
CA VAL A 5 17.70 3.52 14.80
C VAL A 5 18.28 2.12 14.68
N LYS A 6 18.60 1.48 15.80
CA LYS A 6 19.35 0.21 15.83
C LYS A 6 18.56 -0.97 15.26
N ASN A 7 17.24 -0.98 15.41
CA ASN A 7 16.32 -1.96 14.83
C ASN A 7 15.07 -1.20 14.36
N PRO A 8 15.07 -0.65 13.15
CA PRO A 8 13.95 0.14 12.67
C PRO A 8 12.70 -0.75 12.51
N ARG A 9 11.56 -0.23 12.91
CA ARG A 9 10.25 -0.80 12.63
C ARG A 9 9.85 -0.45 11.20
N VAL A 10 9.71 -1.46 10.37
CA VAL A 10 9.41 -1.32 8.94
C VAL A 10 7.97 -1.73 8.68
N LEU A 11 7.16 -0.83 8.17
CA LEU A 11 5.82 -1.13 7.68
C LEU A 11 5.85 -1.31 6.16
N ILE A 12 5.61 -2.54 5.70
CA ILE A 12 5.43 -2.86 4.28
C ILE A 12 3.95 -2.78 3.95
N VAL A 13 3.60 -1.88 3.04
CA VAL A 13 2.24 -1.69 2.55
C VAL A 13 2.15 -2.28 1.15
N THR A 14 1.35 -3.33 0.99
CA THR A 14 1.22 -4.04 -0.28
C THR A 14 -0.20 -4.54 -0.51
N PRO A 15 -0.74 -4.44 -1.74
CA PRO A 15 -2.07 -4.95 -2.05
C PRO A 15 -2.13 -6.48 -2.17
N GLU A 16 -0.98 -7.15 -2.31
CA GLU A 16 -0.95 -8.59 -2.54
C GLU A 16 0.31 -9.25 -1.95
N VAL A 17 0.19 -10.50 -1.57
CA VAL A 17 1.28 -11.34 -1.06
C VAL A 17 1.02 -12.81 -1.38
N THR A 18 2.08 -13.56 -1.71
CA THR A 18 1.96 -15.01 -1.97
C THR A 18 1.96 -15.82 -0.67
N TYR A 19 2.80 -15.42 0.28
CA TYR A 19 2.90 -16.05 1.61
C TYR A 19 3.51 -15.05 2.61
N LEU A 20 3.31 -15.34 3.88
CA LEU A 20 3.96 -14.63 4.98
C LEU A 20 4.74 -15.63 5.85
N PRO A 21 5.86 -15.22 6.46
CA PRO A 21 6.63 -16.09 7.36
C PRO A 21 5.82 -16.59 8.54
N ASP A 22 6.12 -17.82 8.99
CA ASP A 22 5.67 -18.31 10.28
C ASP A 22 6.04 -17.33 11.39
N ARG A 23 5.20 -17.20 12.40
CA ARG A 23 5.38 -16.30 13.56
C ARG A 23 5.18 -14.80 13.29
N MET A 24 4.75 -14.39 12.11
CA MET A 24 4.28 -13.01 11.89
C MET A 24 2.85 -12.77 12.42
N GLY A 25 2.19 -13.81 12.88
CA GLY A 25 0.83 -13.84 13.41
C GLY A 25 0.23 -15.22 13.18
N ASN A 26 -0.77 -15.62 13.97
CA ASN A 26 -1.35 -16.98 13.90
C ASN A 26 -2.03 -17.28 12.57
N LEU A 27 -2.40 -16.25 11.81
CA LEU A 27 -3.06 -16.39 10.50
C LEU A 27 -2.11 -16.20 9.33
N SER A 28 -0.84 -15.85 9.56
CA SER A 28 0.10 -15.48 8.49
C SER A 28 0.19 -16.55 7.39
N ASN A 29 0.21 -17.82 7.75
CA ASN A 29 0.32 -18.95 6.80
C ASN A 29 -0.91 -19.13 5.89
N TYR A 30 -2.01 -18.48 6.20
CA TYR A 30 -3.27 -18.60 5.47
C TYR A 30 -3.57 -17.37 4.60
N LEU A 31 -2.85 -16.29 4.83
CA LEU A 31 -3.07 -15.03 4.11
C LEU A 31 -2.31 -15.07 2.78
N THR A 32 -3.01 -15.43 1.73
CA THR A 32 -2.51 -15.43 0.36
C THR A 32 -3.48 -14.67 -0.53
N ALA A 33 -3.00 -13.61 -1.17
CA ALA A 33 -3.73 -12.88 -2.18
C ALA A 33 -2.75 -12.53 -3.30
N LYS A 34 -2.88 -13.18 -4.46
CA LYS A 34 -1.94 -13.03 -5.57
C LYS A 34 -2.68 -12.72 -6.86
N ALA A 35 -2.24 -11.68 -7.54
CA ALA A 35 -2.63 -11.37 -8.90
C ALA A 35 -1.43 -11.41 -9.86
N GLY A 36 -0.24 -11.04 -9.40
CA GLY A 36 0.95 -10.96 -10.25
C GLY A 36 2.26 -11.19 -9.51
N GLY A 37 3.36 -10.76 -10.11
CA GLY A 37 4.71 -10.89 -9.57
C GLY A 37 4.98 -10.03 -8.34
N LEU A 38 4.21 -8.95 -8.12
CA LEU A 38 4.30 -8.10 -6.94
C LEU A 38 4.11 -8.94 -5.66
N ALA A 39 3.17 -9.88 -5.66
CA ALA A 39 2.92 -10.77 -4.52
C ALA A 39 4.16 -11.59 -4.13
N ASP A 40 4.90 -12.10 -5.12
CA ASP A 40 6.10 -12.92 -4.88
C ASP A 40 7.26 -12.05 -4.36
N VAL A 41 7.46 -10.88 -4.95
CA VAL A 41 8.50 -9.92 -4.53
C VAL A 41 8.24 -9.43 -3.10
N SER A 42 7.00 -9.07 -2.79
CA SER A 42 6.61 -8.64 -1.43
C SER A 42 6.84 -9.76 -0.42
N ALA A 43 6.41 -10.99 -0.72
CA ALA A 43 6.61 -12.14 0.16
C ALA A 43 8.09 -12.45 0.41
N ALA A 44 8.91 -12.43 -0.64
CA ALA A 44 10.35 -12.68 -0.53
C ALA A 44 11.05 -11.62 0.31
N LEU A 45 10.74 -10.34 0.09
CA LEU A 45 11.30 -9.23 0.86
C LEU A 45 10.91 -9.30 2.33
N ILE A 46 9.62 -9.49 2.62
CA ILE A 46 9.10 -9.64 3.99
C ILE A 46 9.84 -10.77 4.69
N SER A 47 9.95 -11.93 4.03
CA SER A 47 10.63 -13.10 4.60
C SER A 47 12.11 -12.84 4.87
N ALA A 48 12.82 -12.23 3.94
CA ALA A 48 14.24 -11.92 4.09
C ALA A 48 14.49 -10.96 5.26
N LEU A 49 13.73 -9.88 5.36
CA LEU A 49 13.83 -8.92 6.45
C LEU A 49 13.49 -9.56 7.81
N PHE A 50 12.42 -10.35 7.86
CA PHE A 50 12.00 -11.05 9.08
C PHE A 50 13.03 -12.08 9.54
N GLN A 51 13.65 -12.85 8.63
CA GLN A 51 14.72 -13.79 8.92
C GLN A 51 15.99 -13.10 9.43
N GLN A 52 16.27 -11.88 8.97
CA GLN A 52 17.38 -11.05 9.46
C GLN A 52 17.09 -10.41 10.83
N GLY A 53 15.92 -10.64 11.40
CA GLY A 53 15.54 -10.11 12.71
C GLY A 53 15.03 -8.67 12.70
N ALA A 54 14.68 -8.12 11.53
CA ALA A 54 14.06 -6.81 11.44
C ALA A 54 12.65 -6.80 12.07
N ASP A 55 12.26 -5.67 12.66
CA ASP A 55 10.91 -5.46 13.17
C ASP A 55 9.95 -5.11 12.01
N VAL A 56 9.51 -6.16 11.29
CA VAL A 56 8.70 -6.04 10.08
C VAL A 56 7.22 -6.18 10.38
N HIS A 57 6.45 -5.22 9.94
CA HIS A 57 4.99 -5.22 9.91
C HIS A 57 4.48 -5.17 8.48
N VAL A 58 3.33 -5.75 8.21
CA VAL A 58 2.72 -5.79 6.87
C VAL A 58 1.28 -5.31 6.93
N ALA A 59 0.93 -4.39 6.04
CA ALA A 59 -0.45 -3.97 5.80
C ALA A 59 -0.97 -4.56 4.49
N LEU A 60 -2.11 -5.25 4.58
CA LEU A 60 -2.83 -5.89 3.46
C LEU A 60 -4.31 -5.52 3.51
N PRO A 61 -5.03 -5.44 2.36
CA PRO A 61 -6.49 -5.40 2.38
C PRO A 61 -7.08 -6.68 2.98
N ASP A 62 -8.18 -6.56 3.71
CA ASP A 62 -8.90 -7.71 4.30
C ASP A 62 -9.74 -8.44 3.22
N TYR A 63 -9.09 -9.22 2.39
CA TYR A 63 -9.72 -10.01 1.33
C TYR A 63 -10.39 -11.28 1.88
N ARG A 64 -11.44 -11.13 2.62
CA ARG A 64 -12.12 -12.24 3.32
C ARG A 64 -12.46 -13.41 2.41
N SER A 65 -13.04 -13.14 1.24
CA SER A 65 -13.40 -14.21 0.29
C SER A 65 -12.18 -14.90 -0.32
N ILE A 66 -11.12 -14.14 -0.66
CA ILE A 66 -9.87 -14.70 -1.20
C ILE A 66 -9.16 -15.56 -0.16
N PHE A 67 -9.17 -15.13 1.12
CA PHE A 67 -8.56 -15.90 2.21
C PHE A 67 -9.42 -17.09 2.65
N SER A 68 -10.74 -17.06 2.41
CA SER A 68 -11.70 -17.98 3.01
C SER A 68 -11.55 -19.43 2.57
N ASP A 69 -11.09 -19.69 1.36
CA ASP A 69 -10.95 -21.08 0.85
C ASP A 69 -10.01 -21.92 1.71
N ARG A 70 -9.03 -21.29 2.35
CA ARG A 70 -8.11 -21.97 3.28
C ARG A 70 -8.50 -21.81 4.76
N LEU A 71 -9.21 -20.73 5.08
CA LEU A 71 -9.62 -20.38 6.43
C LEU A 71 -11.05 -20.81 6.78
N ALA A 72 -11.86 -21.21 5.80
CA ALA A 72 -13.28 -21.50 5.99
C ALA A 72 -13.59 -22.46 7.14
N PRO A 73 -12.80 -23.50 7.42
CA PRO A 73 -13.05 -24.37 8.57
C PRO A 73 -12.85 -23.67 9.93
N PHE A 74 -11.94 -22.69 10.00
CA PHE A 74 -11.51 -22.05 11.24
C PHE A 74 -12.23 -20.72 11.50
N LEU A 75 -12.54 -19.93 10.46
CA LEU A 75 -12.98 -18.55 10.60
C LEU A 75 -14.44 -18.38 10.99
N ARG A 76 -15.32 -19.34 10.69
CA ARG A 76 -16.77 -19.20 11.02
C ARG A 76 -17.06 -19.18 12.51
N LYS A 77 -16.22 -19.76 13.33
CA LYS A 77 -16.44 -19.90 14.77
C LYS A 77 -15.54 -19.03 15.65
N GLU A 78 -14.37 -18.61 15.17
CA GLU A 78 -13.31 -18.07 16.01
C GLU A 78 -12.81 -16.66 15.66
N GLN A 79 -13.26 -16.05 14.57
CA GLN A 79 -12.78 -14.70 14.15
C GLN A 79 -12.88 -13.62 15.25
N ARG A 80 -13.90 -13.69 16.11
CA ARG A 80 -14.05 -12.74 17.21
C ARG A 80 -13.11 -12.99 18.37
N ILE A 81 -12.69 -14.24 18.56
CA ILE A 81 -11.85 -14.67 19.69
C ILE A 81 -10.39 -14.47 19.34
N ILE A 82 -9.98 -14.82 18.12
CA ILE A 82 -8.60 -14.72 17.64
C ILE A 82 -8.12 -13.25 17.63
N ARG A 83 -8.94 -12.32 17.15
CA ARG A 83 -8.58 -10.87 17.15
C ARG A 83 -8.37 -10.27 18.55
N LYS A 84 -8.96 -10.85 19.61
CA LYS A 84 -8.82 -10.36 20.98
C LYS A 84 -7.62 -10.95 21.73
N ILE A 85 -7.03 -12.03 21.25
CA ILE A 85 -6.05 -12.83 22.00
C ILE A 85 -4.61 -12.63 21.50
N MET A 86 -4.40 -11.85 20.42
CA MET A 86 -3.10 -11.73 19.77
C MET A 86 -2.40 -10.40 20.04
N PRO A 87 -1.63 -10.28 21.13
CA PRO A 87 -0.65 -9.21 21.24
C PRO A 87 0.54 -9.51 20.31
N GLY A 88 0.95 -8.53 19.53
CA GLY A 88 2.14 -8.62 18.69
C GLY A 88 1.90 -9.12 17.26
N ASP A 89 0.67 -9.01 16.76
CA ASP A 89 0.37 -9.30 15.35
C ASP A 89 1.11 -8.32 14.43
N ARG A 90 1.95 -8.86 13.56
CA ARG A 90 2.73 -8.09 12.59
C ARG A 90 2.01 -7.94 11.25
N VAL A 91 0.83 -8.51 11.14
CA VAL A 91 -0.02 -8.43 9.95
C VAL A 91 -1.25 -7.59 10.26
N HIS A 92 -1.39 -6.49 9.55
CA HIS A 92 -2.47 -5.53 9.70
C HIS A 92 -3.39 -5.61 8.49
N LEU A 93 -4.59 -6.12 8.67
CA LEU A 93 -5.60 -6.18 7.63
C LEU A 93 -6.38 -4.86 7.60
N ALA A 94 -6.37 -4.21 6.45
CA ALA A 94 -7.16 -3.02 6.18
C ALA A 94 -8.63 -3.41 6.00
N GLU A 95 -9.45 -3.12 6.98
CA GLU A 95 -10.83 -3.56 7.05
C GLU A 95 -11.76 -2.58 6.33
N ASP A 96 -12.22 -2.95 5.12
CA ASP A 96 -13.28 -2.24 4.43
C ASP A 96 -14.19 -3.21 3.68
N ARG A 97 -15.49 -2.91 3.62
CA ARG A 97 -16.48 -3.72 2.88
C ARG A 97 -16.14 -3.86 1.40
N ALA A 98 -15.36 -2.93 0.84
CA ALA A 98 -14.89 -2.99 -0.54
C ALA A 98 -14.06 -4.26 -0.81
N PHE A 99 -13.38 -4.82 0.19
CA PHE A 99 -12.53 -5.99 0.03
C PHE A 99 -13.23 -7.32 0.34
N TYR A 100 -14.27 -7.31 1.17
CA TYR A 100 -14.82 -8.52 1.78
C TYR A 100 -15.35 -9.56 0.80
N TYR A 101 -15.88 -9.11 -0.34
CA TYR A 101 -16.56 -9.97 -1.32
C TYR A 101 -15.79 -10.11 -2.63
N LEU A 102 -14.56 -9.62 -2.68
CA LEU A 102 -13.73 -9.76 -3.87
C LEU A 102 -13.30 -11.21 -4.05
N ASN A 103 -13.37 -11.69 -5.28
CA ASN A 103 -12.84 -12.99 -5.70
C ASN A 103 -11.47 -12.86 -6.39
N ARG A 104 -10.99 -11.65 -6.56
CA ARG A 104 -9.68 -11.31 -7.13
C ARG A 104 -9.17 -10.00 -6.52
N VAL A 105 -7.86 -9.79 -6.54
CA VAL A 105 -7.21 -8.60 -5.94
C VAL A 105 -7.60 -7.32 -6.69
N TYR A 106 -7.61 -7.34 -8.02
CA TYR A 106 -7.98 -6.19 -8.85
C TYR A 106 -9.29 -6.43 -9.58
N SER A 107 -10.07 -5.38 -9.74
CA SER A 107 -11.28 -5.39 -10.57
C SER A 107 -10.92 -5.18 -12.04
N ASN A 108 -11.76 -5.71 -12.94
CA ASN A 108 -11.68 -5.40 -14.37
C ASN A 108 -12.27 -4.00 -14.70
N TYR A 109 -12.87 -3.33 -13.72
CA TYR A 109 -13.50 -2.03 -13.87
C TYR A 109 -12.63 -0.94 -13.22
N GLY A 110 -12.17 0.03 -14.01
CA GLY A 110 -11.24 1.07 -13.54
C GLY A 110 -11.73 1.88 -12.35
N GLY A 111 -13.02 2.26 -12.32
CA GLY A 111 -13.59 2.99 -11.20
C GLY A 111 -13.65 2.19 -9.88
N GLU A 112 -13.75 0.86 -9.95
CA GLU A 112 -13.66 0.00 -8.77
C GLU A 112 -12.24 -0.06 -8.24
N ASN A 113 -11.24 -0.14 -9.09
CA ASN A 113 -9.84 -0.13 -8.67
C ASN A 113 -9.47 1.16 -7.93
N THR A 114 -9.96 2.32 -8.38
CA THR A 114 -9.79 3.59 -7.65
C THR A 114 -10.42 3.52 -6.27
N LYS A 115 -11.65 2.98 -6.17
CA LYS A 115 -12.34 2.80 -4.89
C LYS A 115 -11.58 1.87 -3.95
N LEU A 116 -11.07 0.75 -4.45
CA LEU A 116 -10.28 -0.21 -3.68
C LEU A 116 -8.98 0.42 -3.16
N SER A 117 -8.27 1.13 -4.03
CA SER A 117 -7.05 1.84 -3.67
C SER A 117 -7.29 2.87 -2.58
N LEU A 118 -8.33 3.70 -2.71
CA LEU A 118 -8.67 4.71 -1.70
C LEU A 118 -9.08 4.09 -0.37
N ALA A 119 -9.87 3.01 -0.38
CA ALA A 119 -10.24 2.30 0.83
C ALA A 119 -9.01 1.72 1.54
N PHE A 120 -8.09 1.12 0.80
CA PHE A 120 -6.85 0.58 1.34
C PHE A 120 -5.97 1.67 1.97
N GLN A 121 -5.69 2.72 1.23
CA GLN A 121 -4.83 3.81 1.69
C GLN A 121 -5.44 4.55 2.88
N ARG A 122 -6.77 4.75 2.90
CA ARG A 122 -7.47 5.33 4.05
C ARG A 122 -7.23 4.51 5.32
N GLU A 123 -7.42 3.20 5.27
CA GLU A 123 -7.21 2.32 6.43
C GLU A 123 -5.75 2.33 6.88
N VAL A 124 -4.82 2.32 5.93
CA VAL A 124 -3.39 2.37 6.26
C VAL A 124 -3.03 3.70 6.92
N ILE A 125 -3.45 4.82 6.34
CA ILE A 125 -3.15 6.17 6.85
C ILE A 125 -3.79 6.40 8.22
N ASN A 126 -5.08 6.10 8.36
CA ASN A 126 -5.83 6.47 9.54
C ASN A 126 -5.72 5.47 10.69
N ASN A 127 -5.43 4.21 10.42
CA ASN A 127 -5.48 3.15 11.42
C ASN A 127 -4.17 2.36 11.56
N VAL A 128 -3.51 1.97 10.46
CA VAL A 128 -2.33 1.10 10.54
C VAL A 128 -1.09 1.90 10.94
N ILE A 129 -0.79 2.99 10.26
CA ILE A 129 0.39 3.83 10.57
C ILE A 129 0.37 4.31 12.03
N PRO A 130 -0.74 4.88 12.56
CA PRO A 130 -0.79 5.29 13.96
C PRO A 130 -0.65 4.14 14.97
N ARG A 131 -1.07 2.92 14.60
CA ARG A 131 -0.95 1.74 15.47
C ARG A 131 0.46 1.16 15.48
N VAL A 132 1.10 1.15 14.31
CA VAL A 132 2.43 0.54 14.13
C VAL A 132 3.53 1.50 14.55
N GLU A 133 3.33 2.81 14.35
CA GLU A 133 4.35 3.85 14.58
C GLU A 133 5.68 3.50 13.88
N PRO A 134 5.68 3.31 12.54
CA PRO A 134 6.85 2.82 11.83
C PRO A 134 7.95 3.87 11.73
N ASP A 135 9.22 3.42 11.77
CA ASP A 135 10.39 4.25 11.46
C ASP A 135 10.64 4.39 9.95
N LEU A 136 10.11 3.45 9.15
CA LEU A 136 10.18 3.43 7.69
C LEU A 136 8.91 2.81 7.12
N ILE A 137 8.37 3.43 6.08
CA ILE A 137 7.26 2.86 5.29
C ILE A 137 7.80 2.42 3.93
N HIS A 138 7.46 1.20 3.52
CA HIS A 138 7.73 0.70 2.18
C HIS A 138 6.42 0.46 1.43
N CYS A 139 6.17 1.27 0.42
CA CYS A 139 4.97 1.25 -0.42
C CYS A 139 5.22 0.54 -1.74
N ASN A 140 4.21 -0.15 -2.25
CA ASN A 140 4.28 -0.94 -3.47
C ASN A 140 3.17 -0.54 -4.45
N ASP A 141 3.53 0.01 -5.59
CA ASP A 141 2.68 0.36 -6.71
C ASP A 141 1.56 1.40 -6.41
N TRP A 142 0.79 1.70 -7.44
CA TRP A 142 -0.26 2.72 -7.48
C TRP A 142 -1.32 2.60 -6.38
N MET A 143 -1.60 1.38 -5.89
CA MET A 143 -2.58 1.19 -4.80
C MET A 143 -2.12 1.79 -3.46
N THR A 144 -0.87 2.20 -3.37
CA THR A 144 -0.28 2.80 -2.16
C THR A 144 0.28 4.21 -2.42
N GLY A 145 -0.01 4.79 -3.61
CA GLY A 145 0.66 5.97 -4.14
C GLY A 145 0.42 7.30 -3.39
N LEU A 146 -0.63 7.40 -2.56
CA LEU A 146 -0.88 8.58 -1.73
C LEU A 146 -0.14 8.52 -0.38
N ILE A 147 0.24 7.32 0.07
CA ILE A 147 0.89 7.12 1.38
C ILE A 147 2.25 7.83 1.46
N PRO A 148 3.11 7.84 0.42
CA PRO A 148 4.36 8.59 0.46
C PRO A 148 4.18 10.10 0.72
N ALA A 149 3.13 10.71 0.16
CA ALA A 149 2.81 12.11 0.40
C ALA A 149 2.43 12.38 1.86
N MET A 150 1.62 11.49 2.46
CA MET A 150 1.29 11.54 3.87
C MET A 150 2.53 11.29 4.75
N SER A 151 3.36 10.31 4.41
CA SER A 151 4.57 9.99 5.19
C SER A 151 5.54 11.18 5.27
N ARG A 152 5.67 11.96 4.19
CA ARG A 152 6.42 13.24 4.22
C ARG A 152 5.90 14.19 5.27
N ARG A 153 4.59 14.35 5.35
CA ARG A 153 3.96 15.25 6.35
C ARG A 153 4.16 14.74 7.77
N MET A 154 4.22 13.44 7.95
CA MET A 154 4.49 12.81 9.26
C MET A 154 5.98 12.75 9.61
N GLY A 155 6.88 13.10 8.68
CA GLY A 155 8.33 13.00 8.88
C GLY A 155 8.84 11.55 8.91
N ILE A 156 8.08 10.60 8.33
CA ILE A 156 8.46 9.19 8.26
C ILE A 156 9.10 8.93 6.89
N PRO A 157 10.33 8.42 6.81
CA PRO A 157 10.95 8.00 5.55
C PRO A 157 10.08 7.00 4.79
N CYS A 158 10.02 7.14 3.46
CA CYS A 158 9.24 6.24 2.61
C CYS A 158 10.08 5.77 1.42
N LEU A 159 10.13 4.46 1.22
CA LEU A 159 10.58 3.79 0.00
C LEU A 159 9.35 3.44 -0.84
N PHE A 160 9.40 3.70 -2.14
CA PHE A 160 8.35 3.36 -3.09
C PHE A 160 8.90 2.44 -4.18
N THR A 161 8.30 1.25 -4.35
CA THR A 161 8.70 0.28 -5.38
C THR A 161 7.69 0.27 -6.52
N ILE A 162 8.18 0.47 -7.75
CA ILE A 162 7.41 0.37 -8.98
C ILE A 162 7.54 -1.06 -9.52
N HIS A 163 6.41 -1.78 -9.60
CA HIS A 163 6.34 -3.13 -10.19
C HIS A 163 5.81 -3.10 -11.62
N ASN A 164 4.99 -2.13 -11.94
CA ASN A 164 4.42 -1.88 -13.26
C ASN A 164 4.05 -0.40 -13.41
N ILE A 165 3.67 0.01 -14.62
CA ILE A 165 3.28 1.41 -14.91
C ILE A 165 1.77 1.65 -14.85
N HIS A 166 0.98 0.69 -14.37
CA HIS A 166 -0.46 0.90 -14.20
C HIS A 166 -0.72 1.96 -13.12
N THR A 167 -1.66 2.84 -13.40
CA THR A 167 -2.08 3.87 -12.45
C THR A 167 -3.58 4.10 -12.51
N VAL A 168 -4.09 4.79 -11.50
CA VAL A 168 -5.43 5.38 -11.47
C VAL A 168 -5.33 6.86 -11.15
N LYS A 169 -6.35 7.61 -11.54
CA LYS A 169 -6.41 9.05 -11.32
C LYS A 169 -7.68 9.44 -10.58
N SER A 170 -7.56 10.43 -9.69
CA SER A 170 -8.67 10.96 -8.91
C SER A 170 -8.50 12.45 -8.62
N THR A 171 -9.54 13.11 -8.11
CA THR A 171 -9.46 14.50 -7.63
C THR A 171 -9.27 14.53 -6.11
N LEU A 172 -8.81 15.66 -5.56
CA LEU A 172 -8.74 15.85 -4.11
C LEU A 172 -10.11 15.68 -3.47
N ALA A 173 -11.16 16.26 -4.06
CA ALA A 173 -12.53 16.12 -3.56
C ALA A 173 -12.94 14.65 -3.41
N HIS A 174 -12.70 13.83 -4.44
CA HIS A 174 -13.05 12.40 -4.38
C HIS A 174 -12.21 11.63 -3.35
N ILE A 175 -10.93 11.99 -3.16
CA ILE A 175 -10.05 11.41 -2.13
C ILE A 175 -10.62 11.72 -0.74
N GLU A 176 -11.04 12.97 -0.53
CA GLU A 176 -11.64 13.42 0.74
C GLU A 176 -12.99 12.78 1.02
N ASP A 177 -13.84 12.64 0.02
CA ASP A 177 -15.14 11.94 0.12
C ASP A 177 -14.96 10.47 0.54
N ARG A 178 -13.77 9.91 0.38
CA ARG A 178 -13.42 8.57 0.85
C ARG A 178 -12.76 8.54 2.22
N GLY A 179 -12.67 9.69 2.90
CA GLY A 179 -12.19 9.79 4.28
C GLY A 179 -10.67 9.89 4.41
N ILE A 180 -9.98 10.38 3.39
CA ILE A 180 -8.56 10.73 3.45
C ILE A 180 -8.48 12.26 3.45
N ASP A 181 -7.89 12.85 4.50
CA ASP A 181 -7.68 14.30 4.58
C ASP A 181 -6.54 14.74 3.64
N ALA A 182 -6.89 14.91 2.35
CA ALA A 182 -5.95 15.29 1.31
C ALA A 182 -5.45 16.73 1.49
N ALA A 183 -6.19 17.61 2.16
CA ALA A 183 -5.76 18.97 2.48
C ALA A 183 -4.44 18.99 3.27
N TYR A 184 -4.18 17.93 4.04
CA TYR A 184 -2.98 17.83 4.86
C TYR A 184 -1.70 17.62 4.03
N PHE A 185 -1.76 17.01 2.83
CA PHE A 185 -0.58 16.62 2.03
C PHE A 185 -0.68 16.91 0.53
N TRP A 186 -1.69 17.66 0.08
CA TRP A 186 -1.94 17.94 -1.33
C TRP A 186 -0.73 18.49 -2.11
N GLN A 187 0.15 19.25 -1.45
CA GLN A 187 1.35 19.83 -2.04
C GLN A 187 2.41 18.78 -2.46
N HIS A 188 2.29 17.56 -1.96
CA HIS A 188 3.19 16.45 -2.23
C HIS A 188 2.62 15.45 -3.24
N LEU A 189 1.54 15.80 -3.93
CA LEU A 189 0.89 14.98 -4.94
C LEU A 189 1.28 15.42 -6.35
N PHE A 190 1.25 14.47 -7.30
CA PHE A 190 1.51 14.74 -8.70
C PHE A 190 0.18 14.93 -9.47
N TYR A 191 0.03 16.09 -10.08
CA TYR A 191 -1.19 16.54 -10.75
C TYR A 191 -1.04 16.51 -12.28
N GLU A 192 -2.15 16.35 -13.00
CA GLU A 192 -2.19 16.48 -14.47
C GLU A 192 -1.82 17.90 -14.94
N LYS A 193 -2.10 18.91 -14.14
CA LYS A 193 -1.71 20.31 -14.36
C LYS A 193 -1.05 20.86 -13.11
N SER A 194 -0.07 21.72 -13.24
CA SER A 194 0.56 22.37 -12.09
C SER A 194 -0.50 22.98 -11.17
N PRO A 195 -0.53 22.59 -9.89
CA PRO A 195 -1.52 23.10 -8.95
C PRO A 195 -1.21 24.57 -8.62
N ILE A 196 -2.25 25.43 -8.62
CA ILE A 196 -2.12 26.84 -8.23
C ILE A 196 -2.27 26.94 -6.73
N ASP A 197 -3.38 26.43 -6.20
CA ASP A 197 -3.68 26.33 -4.78
C ASP A 197 -4.59 25.12 -4.53
N TYR A 198 -4.87 24.86 -3.27
CA TYR A 198 -5.72 23.74 -2.86
C TYR A 198 -7.13 23.83 -3.46
N ASN A 199 -7.80 24.98 -3.32
CA ASN A 199 -9.19 25.14 -3.74
C ASN A 199 -9.33 25.03 -5.25
N ALA A 200 -8.45 25.66 -6.02
CA ALA A 200 -8.44 25.60 -7.49
C ALA A 200 -8.15 24.19 -8.00
N SER A 201 -7.38 23.40 -7.25
CA SER A 201 -7.01 22.03 -7.64
C SER A 201 -8.02 20.98 -7.20
N ARG A 202 -8.85 21.27 -6.19
CA ARG A 202 -9.66 20.31 -5.46
C ARG A 202 -10.63 19.51 -6.35
N GLU A 203 -11.37 20.17 -7.22
CA GLU A 203 -12.45 19.54 -7.99
C GLU A 203 -12.02 19.06 -9.39
N GLY A 204 -11.15 19.82 -10.06
CA GLY A 204 -10.91 19.65 -11.49
C GLY A 204 -9.51 19.21 -11.88
N ASN A 205 -8.52 19.24 -10.98
CA ASN A 205 -7.15 18.84 -11.28
C ASN A 205 -6.88 17.43 -10.77
N ARG A 206 -6.78 16.49 -11.71
CA ARG A 206 -6.63 15.06 -11.34
C ARG A 206 -5.21 14.76 -10.87
N ILE A 207 -5.12 13.87 -9.93
CA ILE A 207 -3.91 13.34 -9.31
C ILE A 207 -3.67 11.95 -9.88
N ASP A 208 -2.47 11.68 -10.34
CA ASP A 208 -2.01 10.34 -10.71
C ASP A 208 -1.41 9.65 -9.49
N PHE A 209 -1.90 8.44 -9.14
CA PHE A 209 -1.50 7.76 -7.90
C PHE A 209 -0.08 7.19 -7.99
N LEU A 210 0.29 6.56 -9.10
CA LEU A 210 1.64 6.03 -9.26
C LEU A 210 2.67 7.17 -9.27
N ALA A 211 2.42 8.20 -10.08
CA ALA A 211 3.29 9.36 -10.17
C ALA A 211 3.38 10.11 -8.83
N SER A 212 2.29 10.21 -8.07
CA SER A 212 2.33 10.80 -6.72
C SER A 212 3.21 9.99 -5.77
N GLY A 213 3.15 8.66 -5.86
CA GLY A 213 4.02 7.78 -5.08
C GLY A 213 5.50 8.03 -5.35
N VAL A 214 5.88 8.10 -6.63
CA VAL A 214 7.25 8.42 -7.07
C VAL A 214 7.67 9.83 -6.63
N PHE A 215 6.82 10.83 -6.88
CA PHE A 215 7.10 12.23 -6.58
C PHE A 215 7.29 12.50 -5.08
N ALA A 216 6.48 11.85 -4.24
CA ALA A 216 6.49 12.08 -2.80
C ALA A 216 7.47 11.20 -2.03
N ALA A 217 7.87 10.05 -2.54
CA ALA A 217 8.75 9.13 -1.82
C ALA A 217 10.14 9.74 -1.55
N HIS A 218 10.80 9.27 -0.50
CA HIS A 218 12.17 9.64 -0.19
C HIS A 218 13.16 8.84 -1.04
N PHE A 219 12.80 7.58 -1.34
CA PHE A 219 13.56 6.68 -2.19
C PHE A 219 12.60 5.94 -3.12
N VAL A 220 13.04 5.74 -4.36
CA VAL A 220 12.30 5.00 -5.38
C VAL A 220 13.18 3.90 -5.93
N ASN A 221 12.62 2.72 -6.12
CA ASN A 221 13.27 1.63 -6.82
C ASN A 221 12.27 0.88 -7.72
N THR A 222 12.78 -0.06 -8.49
CA THR A 222 11.97 -0.97 -9.30
C THR A 222 12.52 -2.40 -9.24
N VAL A 223 11.72 -3.35 -9.70
CA VAL A 223 11.95 -4.80 -9.48
C VAL A 223 12.99 -5.41 -10.38
N SER A 224 13.39 -4.77 -11.49
CA SER A 224 14.46 -5.32 -12.34
C SER A 224 15.20 -4.25 -13.15
N PRO A 225 16.51 -4.45 -13.44
CA PRO A 225 17.27 -3.58 -14.32
C PRO A 225 16.73 -3.54 -15.75
N THR A 226 16.11 -4.62 -16.21
CA THR A 226 15.50 -4.68 -17.55
C THR A 226 14.27 -3.79 -17.60
N PHE A 227 13.36 -3.92 -16.63
CA PHE A 227 12.18 -3.08 -16.55
C PHE A 227 12.54 -1.59 -16.41
N LEU A 228 13.55 -1.25 -15.62
CA LEU A 228 14.05 0.13 -15.55
C LEU A 228 14.51 0.65 -16.92
N ARG A 229 15.25 -0.14 -17.69
CA ARG A 229 15.68 0.24 -19.04
C ARG A 229 14.51 0.43 -19.98
N GLU A 230 13.52 -0.44 -19.94
CA GLU A 230 12.30 -0.34 -20.75
C GLU A 230 11.52 0.96 -20.47
N ILE A 231 11.43 1.36 -19.20
CA ILE A 231 10.82 2.64 -18.80
C ILE A 231 11.63 3.81 -19.38
N ILE A 232 12.95 3.84 -19.18
CA ILE A 232 13.84 4.93 -19.64
C ILE A 232 13.85 5.04 -21.17
N GLU A 233 13.80 3.92 -21.86
CA GLU A 233 13.77 3.85 -23.33
C GLU A 233 12.38 4.14 -23.93
N GLY A 234 11.38 4.41 -23.09
CA GLY A 234 10.02 4.72 -23.57
C GLY A 234 9.31 3.56 -24.26
N ARG A 235 9.63 2.31 -23.90
CA ARG A 235 9.03 1.11 -24.52
C ARG A 235 7.61 0.81 -24.03
N HIS A 236 7.08 1.63 -23.13
CA HIS A 236 5.72 1.54 -22.64
C HIS A 236 4.88 2.66 -23.22
N ASP A 237 3.64 2.36 -23.61
CA ASP A 237 2.70 3.33 -24.21
C ASP A 237 2.39 4.50 -23.28
N PHE A 238 2.59 4.32 -21.98
CA PHE A 238 2.37 5.34 -20.96
C PHE A 238 3.43 5.23 -19.86
N VAL A 239 4.20 6.30 -19.69
CA VAL A 239 5.11 6.49 -18.55
C VAL A 239 4.72 7.79 -17.87
N PRO A 240 4.47 7.83 -16.56
CA PRO A 240 4.22 9.08 -15.85
C PRO A 240 5.40 10.04 -16.03
N GLU A 241 5.11 11.31 -16.29
CA GLU A 241 6.13 12.37 -16.41
C GLU A 241 6.65 12.80 -15.03
N VAL A 242 7.39 11.92 -14.34
CA VAL A 242 7.92 12.18 -12.99
C VAL A 242 9.44 12.10 -12.97
#